data_758e0f6f9c94a497c9131f760dcc3ca6
#
_entry.id   758e0f6f9c94a497c9131f760dcc3ca6
#
_cell.length_a   1.000
_cell.length_b   1.000
_cell.length_c   1.000
_cell.angle_alpha   90.00
_cell.angle_beta   90.00
_cell.angle_gamma   90.00
#
_symmetry.space_group_name_H-M   'P 1'
#
loop_
_entity.id
_entity.type
_entity.pdbx_description
1 polymer ?
#
loop_
_entity_poly.entity_id
_entity_poly.type
_entity_poly.pdbx_seq_one_letter_code
_entity_poly.pdbx_strand_id
1 'polypeptide(L)'
;MIVIENIDFFVGKKQLLKKLSFEARPGELLAVLGANGAGKSTLMKLLCRELNPSAGEIRVDGISLGSFTLKELAKSRAVLSQHNTISISFLVHELVMMGRYPHFDHQPLAADIEIVKKVMEEVGITHLTNRDYNTLSGGEQQRVQLARVIAQIYDQPGSCLFLDEPTTGLDLRYQQQIMELARNFADRGYCVICILHDINFASRFADHILLLKHGEKVTMGSPLEVINCDTIHETFGVKVKLMACEGFSCPLVIPASSIA
;
A
#
# COMPACT_ATOMS: atom_id res chain seq x y z
N MET A 1 -0.31 -10.56 11.25
CA MET A 1 -1.59 -10.81 10.52
C MET A 1 -2.60 -9.73 10.88
N ILE A 2 -3.25 -9.14 9.88
CA ILE A 2 -4.35 -8.17 10.09
C ILE A 2 -5.67 -8.88 9.84
N VAL A 3 -6.61 -8.74 10.77
CA VAL A 3 -7.97 -9.29 10.65
C VAL A 3 -8.96 -8.14 10.76
N ILE A 4 -9.84 -8.02 9.79
CA ILE A 4 -10.91 -7.03 9.71
C ILE A 4 -12.24 -7.77 9.82
N GLU A 5 -13.05 -7.42 10.83
CA GLU A 5 -14.32 -8.10 11.12
C GLU A 5 -15.48 -7.12 11.14
N ASN A 6 -16.38 -7.26 10.15
CA ASN A 6 -17.65 -6.55 10.04
C ASN A 6 -17.53 -5.02 10.21
N ILE A 7 -16.54 -4.42 9.57
CA ILE A 7 -16.30 -2.98 9.68
C ILE A 7 -17.39 -2.19 8.96
N ASP A 8 -18.05 -1.32 9.71
CA ASP A 8 -18.86 -0.24 9.20
C ASP A 8 -18.16 1.11 9.45
N PHE A 9 -18.28 2.03 8.50
CA PHE A 9 -17.80 3.38 8.66
C PHE A 9 -18.73 4.42 8.04
N PHE A 10 -19.08 5.45 8.83
CA PHE A 10 -19.99 6.52 8.44
C PHE A 10 -19.29 7.89 8.52
N VAL A 11 -19.66 8.77 7.59
CA VAL A 11 -19.38 10.21 7.67
C VAL A 11 -20.73 10.93 7.63
N GLY A 12 -21.15 11.45 8.77
CA GLY A 12 -22.50 11.95 8.97
C GLY A 12 -23.53 10.83 8.72
N LYS A 13 -24.42 11.01 7.74
CA LYS A 13 -25.42 9.99 7.36
C LYS A 13 -24.95 9.05 6.25
N LYS A 14 -23.79 9.32 5.63
CA LYS A 14 -23.30 8.53 4.49
C LYS A 14 -22.44 7.39 5.00
N GLN A 15 -22.83 6.15 4.69
CA GLN A 15 -22.04 4.97 4.94
C GLN A 15 -21.00 4.79 3.83
N LEU A 16 -19.72 4.75 4.20
CA LEU A 16 -18.60 4.60 3.28
C LEU A 16 -18.03 3.19 3.24
N LEU A 17 -18.13 2.44 4.34
CA LEU A 17 -17.82 1.01 4.38
C LEU A 17 -18.96 0.26 5.05
N LYS A 18 -19.26 -0.96 4.56
CA LYS A 18 -20.41 -1.75 4.98
C LYS A 18 -19.98 -3.19 5.24
N LYS A 19 -20.05 -3.60 6.50
CA LYS A 19 -19.76 -4.97 7.00
C LYS A 19 -18.53 -5.61 6.34
N LEU A 20 -17.48 -4.80 6.13
CA LEU A 20 -16.28 -5.26 5.45
C LEU A 20 -15.52 -6.23 6.34
N SER A 21 -15.23 -7.43 5.81
CA SER A 21 -14.46 -8.46 6.51
C SER A 21 -13.47 -9.12 5.56
N PHE A 22 -12.20 -9.20 5.98
CA PHE A 22 -11.12 -9.90 5.29
C PHE A 22 -9.90 -10.05 6.20
N GLU A 23 -8.91 -10.80 5.73
CA GLU A 23 -7.61 -10.96 6.37
C GLU A 23 -6.49 -10.55 5.43
N ALA A 24 -5.37 -10.06 6.01
CA ALA A 24 -4.11 -9.86 5.31
C ALA A 24 -2.97 -10.43 6.14
N ARG A 25 -2.07 -11.18 5.51
CA ARG A 25 -1.06 -11.99 6.20
C ARG A 25 0.35 -11.50 5.93
N PRO A 26 1.26 -11.64 6.90
CA PRO A 26 2.69 -11.50 6.65
C PRO A 26 3.14 -12.47 5.55
N GLY A 27 4.05 -12.03 4.71
CA GLY A 27 4.51 -12.81 3.56
C GLY A 27 3.66 -12.63 2.30
N GLU A 28 2.55 -11.87 2.38
CA GLU A 28 1.63 -11.69 1.25
C GLU A 28 1.50 -10.22 0.85
N LEU A 29 1.31 -9.99 -0.45
CA LEU A 29 0.89 -8.72 -1.01
C LEU A 29 -0.60 -8.79 -1.34
N LEU A 30 -1.40 -8.00 -0.62
CA LEU A 30 -2.83 -7.80 -0.89
C LEU A 30 -3.03 -6.52 -1.72
N ALA A 31 -3.53 -6.66 -2.94
CA ALA A 31 -3.96 -5.53 -3.75
C ALA A 31 -5.43 -5.19 -3.47
N VAL A 32 -5.72 -3.91 -3.21
CA VAL A 32 -7.08 -3.41 -3.05
C VAL A 32 -7.48 -2.62 -4.29
N LEU A 33 -8.46 -3.11 -5.01
CA LEU A 33 -8.97 -2.52 -6.25
C LEU A 33 -10.44 -2.10 -6.10
N GLY A 34 -10.88 -1.18 -6.94
CA GLY A 34 -12.25 -0.71 -7.00
C GLY A 34 -12.34 0.66 -7.66
N ALA A 35 -13.51 1.03 -8.13
CA ALA A 35 -13.77 2.33 -8.75
C ALA A 35 -13.51 3.50 -7.77
N ASN A 36 -13.43 4.73 -8.29
CA ASN A 36 -13.34 5.92 -7.44
C ASN A 36 -14.57 6.00 -6.52
N GLY A 37 -14.33 6.30 -5.25
CA GLY A 37 -15.38 6.32 -4.23
C GLY A 37 -15.80 4.93 -3.70
N ALA A 38 -15.13 3.84 -4.07
CA ALA A 38 -15.42 2.50 -3.57
C ALA A 38 -15.11 2.29 -2.07
N GLY A 39 -14.39 3.22 -1.42
CA GLY A 39 -14.04 3.14 -0.01
C GLY A 39 -12.57 2.78 0.27
N LYS A 40 -11.72 2.63 -0.76
CA LYS A 40 -10.31 2.22 -0.63
C LYS A 40 -9.50 3.09 0.32
N SER A 41 -9.48 4.41 0.12
CA SER A 41 -8.74 5.35 0.99
C SER A 41 -9.35 5.43 2.40
N THR A 42 -10.66 5.22 2.54
CA THR A 42 -11.30 5.11 3.86
C THR A 42 -10.81 3.85 4.59
N LEU A 43 -10.76 2.73 3.90
CA LEU A 43 -10.18 1.49 4.43
C LEU A 43 -8.73 1.70 4.87
N MET A 44 -7.90 2.33 4.02
CA MET A 44 -6.51 2.63 4.36
C MET A 44 -6.40 3.47 5.64
N LYS A 45 -7.19 4.53 5.77
CA LYS A 45 -7.21 5.38 6.98
C LYS A 45 -7.63 4.63 8.24
N LEU A 46 -8.54 3.67 8.14
CA LEU A 46 -8.92 2.80 9.26
C LEU A 46 -7.77 1.86 9.64
N LEU A 47 -7.11 1.22 8.67
CA LEU A 47 -5.94 0.37 8.90
C LEU A 47 -4.77 1.16 9.51
N CYS A 48 -4.63 2.43 9.11
CA CYS A 48 -3.65 3.36 9.67
C CYS A 48 -4.07 3.92 11.04
N ARG A 49 -5.27 3.62 11.53
CA ARG A 49 -5.83 4.24 12.75
C ARG A 49 -5.85 5.78 12.69
N GLU A 50 -5.97 6.35 11.50
CA GLU A 50 -6.31 7.76 11.32
C GLU A 50 -7.80 7.99 11.56
N LEU A 51 -8.61 6.94 11.31
CA LEU A 51 -10.03 6.87 11.60
C LEU A 51 -10.32 5.66 12.49
N ASN A 52 -11.40 5.72 13.27
CA ASN A 52 -11.91 4.60 14.02
C ASN A 52 -13.16 4.05 13.32
N PRO A 53 -13.35 2.72 13.25
CA PRO A 53 -14.57 2.14 12.70
C PRO A 53 -15.79 2.56 13.53
N SER A 54 -16.94 2.71 12.85
CA SER A 54 -18.21 3.00 13.52
C SER A 54 -18.81 1.74 14.16
N ALA A 55 -18.52 0.57 13.59
CA ALA A 55 -18.82 -0.76 14.12
C ALA A 55 -17.82 -1.78 13.58
N GLY A 56 -17.75 -2.95 14.22
CA GLY A 56 -16.78 -3.99 13.90
C GLY A 56 -15.42 -3.75 14.57
N GLU A 57 -14.44 -4.56 14.23
CA GLU A 57 -13.10 -4.51 14.84
C GLU A 57 -12.00 -4.79 13.84
N ILE A 58 -10.85 -4.16 14.07
CA ILE A 58 -9.58 -4.43 13.36
C ILE A 58 -8.60 -4.95 14.40
N ARG A 59 -7.99 -6.11 14.13
CA ARG A 59 -6.97 -6.70 14.97
C ARG A 59 -5.67 -6.86 14.20
N VAL A 60 -4.56 -6.67 14.91
CA VAL A 60 -3.20 -6.95 14.44
C VAL A 60 -2.62 -8.01 15.39
N ASP A 61 -2.26 -9.17 14.84
CA ASP A 61 -1.77 -10.32 15.60
C ASP A 61 -2.66 -10.70 16.80
N GLY A 62 -3.99 -10.65 16.59
CA GLY A 62 -5.01 -10.96 17.59
C GLY A 62 -5.31 -9.84 18.59
N ILE A 63 -4.53 -8.75 18.57
CA ILE A 63 -4.71 -7.60 19.48
C ILE A 63 -5.52 -6.52 18.74
N SER A 64 -6.51 -5.93 19.43
CA SER A 64 -7.30 -4.81 18.88
C SER A 64 -6.40 -3.66 18.48
N LEU A 65 -6.57 -3.15 17.25
CA LEU A 65 -5.79 -2.00 16.73
C LEU A 65 -5.93 -0.76 17.64
N GLY A 66 -7.08 -0.62 18.29
CA GLY A 66 -7.34 0.44 19.25
C GLY A 66 -6.46 0.41 20.51
N SER A 67 -5.96 -0.77 20.90
CA SER A 67 -5.18 -0.97 22.13
C SER A 67 -3.72 -0.55 22.01
N PHE A 68 -3.18 -0.44 20.80
CA PHE A 68 -1.79 -0.04 20.59
C PHE A 68 -1.59 1.46 20.88
N THR A 69 -0.44 1.82 21.40
CA THR A 69 0.01 3.22 21.42
C THR A 69 0.45 3.66 20.03
N LEU A 70 0.49 4.97 19.76
CA LEU A 70 0.99 5.48 18.48
C LEU A 70 2.47 5.13 18.25
N LYS A 71 3.29 5.07 19.32
CA LYS A 71 4.71 4.69 19.23
C LYS A 71 4.88 3.22 18.84
N GLU A 72 4.06 2.31 19.37
CA GLU A 72 4.05 0.89 18.98
C GLU A 72 3.61 0.73 17.53
N LEU A 73 2.53 1.38 17.12
CA LEU A 73 2.09 1.34 15.74
C LEU A 73 3.13 1.92 14.77
N ALA A 74 3.82 2.99 15.15
CA ALA A 74 4.88 3.57 14.33
C ALA A 74 6.08 2.63 14.13
N LYS A 75 6.28 1.64 14.98
CA LYS A 75 7.33 0.60 14.82
C LYS A 75 6.87 -0.61 14.01
N SER A 76 5.57 -0.88 13.98
CA SER A 76 5.00 -2.09 13.37
C SER A 76 4.27 -1.84 12.06
N ARG A 77 4.15 -0.59 11.62
CA ARG A 77 3.51 -0.23 10.34
C ARG A 77 4.13 1.02 9.74
N ALA A 78 4.18 1.05 8.43
CA ALA A 78 4.59 2.21 7.66
C ALA A 78 3.59 2.49 6.54
N VAL A 79 3.37 3.77 6.21
CA VAL A 79 2.32 4.21 5.29
C VAL A 79 2.88 5.19 4.28
N LEU A 80 2.80 4.83 3.00
CA LEU A 80 3.01 5.77 1.90
C LEU A 80 1.64 6.30 1.46
N SER A 81 1.34 7.54 1.83
CA SER A 81 0.10 8.23 1.46
C SER A 81 0.24 8.89 0.08
N GLN A 82 -0.87 9.07 -0.62
CA GLN A 82 -0.92 9.66 -1.96
C GLN A 82 -0.38 11.10 -2.00
N HIS A 83 -0.54 11.89 -0.93
CA HIS A 83 -0.12 13.28 -0.86
C HIS A 83 0.83 13.50 0.32
N ASN A 84 2.09 13.78 0.02
CA ASN A 84 3.11 14.12 1.02
C ASN A 84 3.80 15.43 0.58
N THR A 85 3.20 16.57 0.89
CA THR A 85 3.84 17.87 0.67
C THR A 85 4.74 18.23 1.85
N ILE A 86 6.03 18.42 1.58
CA ILE A 86 7.00 18.91 2.56
C ILE A 86 7.42 20.30 2.12
N SER A 87 7.05 21.29 2.93
CA SER A 87 7.33 22.71 2.64
C SER A 87 8.68 23.20 3.19
N ILE A 88 9.33 22.39 4.02
CA ILE A 88 10.63 22.72 4.63
C ILE A 88 11.72 22.04 3.80
N SER A 89 12.86 22.72 3.64
CA SER A 89 14.05 22.17 2.98
C SER A 89 14.73 21.13 3.88
N PHE A 90 14.92 19.92 3.34
CA PHE A 90 15.69 18.84 3.96
C PHE A 90 16.57 18.19 2.92
N LEU A 91 17.74 17.72 3.33
CA LEU A 91 18.53 16.82 2.51
C LEU A 91 17.85 15.45 2.44
N VAL A 92 18.01 14.75 1.33
CA VAL A 92 17.37 13.46 1.10
C VAL A 92 17.65 12.46 2.22
N HIS A 93 18.90 12.34 2.66
CA HIS A 93 19.25 11.41 3.74
C HIS A 93 18.62 11.79 5.08
N GLU A 94 18.46 13.09 5.37
CA GLU A 94 17.77 13.57 6.58
C GLU A 94 16.30 13.16 6.55
N LEU A 95 15.66 13.32 5.38
CA LEU A 95 14.26 12.96 5.23
C LEU A 95 14.05 11.43 5.35
N VAL A 96 14.93 10.61 4.79
CA VAL A 96 14.86 9.15 4.96
C VAL A 96 15.11 8.76 6.42
N MET A 97 16.03 9.45 7.12
CA MET A 97 16.31 9.24 8.54
C MET A 97 15.08 9.51 9.42
N MET A 98 14.18 10.42 9.04
CA MET A 98 12.92 10.64 9.78
C MET A 98 12.06 9.36 9.90
N GLY A 99 12.20 8.42 8.96
CA GLY A 99 11.57 7.10 9.07
C GLY A 99 12.02 6.34 10.32
N ARG A 100 13.24 6.59 10.81
CA ARG A 100 13.79 5.94 12.00
C ARG A 100 13.41 6.59 13.34
N TYR A 101 12.75 7.76 13.35
CA TYR A 101 12.39 8.47 14.58
C TYR A 101 11.62 7.64 15.62
N PRO A 102 10.75 6.66 15.28
CA PRO A 102 10.14 5.79 16.28
C PRO A 102 11.15 4.92 17.05
N HIS A 103 12.37 4.72 16.55
CA HIS A 103 13.35 3.75 17.06
C HIS A 103 14.41 4.36 18.00
N PHE A 104 14.58 5.69 18.01
CA PHE A 104 15.51 6.36 18.92
C PHE A 104 14.84 7.60 19.56
N ASP A 105 15.35 8.03 20.72
CA ASP A 105 14.77 9.15 21.47
C ASP A 105 15.49 10.49 21.20
N HIS A 106 16.83 10.52 21.14
CA HIS A 106 17.60 11.76 21.00
C HIS A 106 18.43 11.82 19.72
N GLN A 107 19.21 10.76 19.46
CA GLN A 107 20.09 10.69 18.30
C GLN A 107 20.01 9.32 17.64
N PRO A 108 20.13 9.24 16.30
CA PRO A 108 20.14 7.97 15.60
C PRO A 108 21.35 7.13 16.02
N LEU A 109 21.13 5.83 16.15
CA LEU A 109 22.20 4.86 16.41
C LEU A 109 22.93 4.54 15.10
N ALA A 110 24.11 3.93 15.22
CA ALA A 110 24.85 3.47 14.04
C ALA A 110 24.05 2.50 13.17
N ALA A 111 23.18 1.67 13.79
CA ALA A 111 22.26 0.79 13.09
C ALA A 111 21.22 1.54 12.25
N ASP A 112 20.70 2.67 12.75
CA ASP A 112 19.74 3.49 12.02
C ASP A 112 20.38 4.12 10.78
N ILE A 113 21.60 4.61 10.90
CA ILE A 113 22.39 5.16 9.79
C ILE A 113 22.62 4.09 8.71
N GLU A 114 22.97 2.87 9.12
CA GLU A 114 23.18 1.76 8.21
C GLU A 114 21.90 1.33 7.50
N ILE A 115 20.77 1.30 8.21
CA ILE A 115 19.44 1.01 7.62
C ILE A 115 19.10 2.06 6.56
N VAL A 116 19.30 3.34 6.86
CA VAL A 116 19.02 4.43 5.90
C VAL A 116 19.85 4.25 4.62
N LYS A 117 21.14 3.92 4.73
CA LYS A 117 22.00 3.64 3.57
C LYS A 117 21.47 2.49 2.73
N LYS A 118 21.17 1.34 3.36
CA LYS A 118 20.63 0.15 2.68
C LYS A 118 19.32 0.45 1.97
N VAL A 119 18.40 1.13 2.65
CA VAL A 119 17.10 1.50 2.05
C VAL A 119 17.29 2.44 0.86
N MET A 120 18.18 3.44 0.96
CA MET A 120 18.46 4.34 -0.15
C MET A 120 19.09 3.61 -1.35
N GLU A 121 19.88 2.57 -1.11
CA GLU A 121 20.42 1.70 -2.14
C GLU A 121 19.33 0.85 -2.79
N GLU A 122 18.50 0.15 -2.01
CA GLU A 122 17.38 -0.67 -2.50
C GLU A 122 16.37 0.14 -3.33
N VAL A 123 16.08 1.37 -2.92
CA VAL A 123 15.16 2.28 -3.65
C VAL A 123 15.85 2.98 -4.83
N GLY A 124 17.20 2.87 -4.95
CA GLY A 124 17.98 3.45 -6.06
C GLY A 124 18.12 4.96 -6.00
N ILE A 125 18.18 5.55 -4.79
CA ILE A 125 18.27 7.01 -4.57
C ILE A 125 19.58 7.45 -3.94
N THR A 126 20.59 6.60 -3.82
CA THR A 126 21.90 6.91 -3.20
C THR A 126 22.56 8.14 -3.83
N HIS A 127 22.40 8.32 -5.14
CA HIS A 127 22.97 9.48 -5.87
C HIS A 127 22.31 10.82 -5.49
N LEU A 128 21.19 10.79 -4.77
CA LEU A 128 20.44 11.97 -4.31
C LEU A 128 20.77 12.35 -2.86
N THR A 129 21.61 11.60 -2.15
CA THR A 129 21.82 11.67 -0.69
C THR A 129 21.94 13.09 -0.14
N ASN A 130 22.73 13.94 -0.80
CA ASN A 130 23.04 15.32 -0.36
C ASN A 130 22.26 16.39 -1.15
N ARG A 131 21.24 15.99 -1.92
CA ARG A 131 20.40 16.94 -2.63
C ARG A 131 19.26 17.43 -1.72
N ASP A 132 18.84 18.66 -1.94
CA ASP A 132 17.63 19.21 -1.33
C ASP A 132 16.39 18.53 -1.95
N TYR A 133 15.51 18.01 -1.09
CA TYR A 133 14.29 17.32 -1.50
C TYR A 133 13.41 18.17 -2.42
N ASN A 134 13.31 19.48 -2.17
CA ASN A 134 12.45 20.39 -2.95
C ASN A 134 13.00 20.65 -4.37
N THR A 135 14.27 20.29 -4.64
CA THR A 135 14.87 20.41 -5.98
C THR A 135 14.69 19.17 -6.85
N LEU A 136 14.07 18.13 -6.30
CA LEU A 136 13.87 16.85 -6.96
C LEU A 136 12.65 16.89 -7.88
N SER A 137 12.69 16.07 -8.94
CA SER A 137 11.50 15.79 -9.75
C SER A 137 10.44 15.04 -8.92
N GLY A 138 9.17 15.09 -9.33
CA GLY A 138 8.08 14.42 -8.61
C GLY A 138 8.33 12.91 -8.41
N GLY A 139 8.87 12.22 -9.40
CA GLY A 139 9.22 10.80 -9.29
C GLY A 139 10.38 10.53 -8.33
N GLU A 140 11.40 11.43 -8.28
CA GLU A 140 12.47 11.35 -7.28
C GLU A 140 11.93 11.60 -5.88
N GLN A 141 11.07 12.60 -5.70
CA GLN A 141 10.41 12.88 -4.42
C GLN A 141 9.61 11.69 -3.92
N GLN A 142 8.84 11.04 -4.80
CA GLN A 142 8.06 9.86 -4.43
C GLN A 142 8.94 8.69 -3.99
N ARG A 143 10.09 8.46 -4.65
CA ARG A 143 11.07 7.44 -4.22
C ARG A 143 11.70 7.77 -2.87
N VAL A 144 12.01 9.03 -2.60
CA VAL A 144 12.51 9.46 -1.28
C VAL A 144 11.46 9.22 -0.20
N GLN A 145 10.18 9.52 -0.47
CA GLN A 145 9.10 9.24 0.47
C GLN A 145 8.93 7.73 0.71
N LEU A 146 9.03 6.92 -0.35
CA LEU A 146 9.00 5.46 -0.22
C LEU A 146 10.19 4.97 0.63
N ALA A 147 11.40 5.48 0.41
CA ALA A 147 12.57 5.14 1.21
C ALA A 147 12.37 5.51 2.69
N ARG A 148 11.81 6.68 2.99
CA ARG A 148 11.49 7.10 4.36
C ARG A 148 10.51 6.12 5.03
N VAL A 149 9.47 5.73 4.32
CA VAL A 149 8.44 4.79 4.81
C VAL A 149 9.04 3.40 5.04
N ILE A 150 9.85 2.92 4.12
CA ILE A 150 10.54 1.63 4.25
C ILE A 150 11.52 1.64 5.41
N ALA A 151 12.31 2.70 5.58
CA ALA A 151 13.27 2.81 6.68
C ALA A 151 12.61 2.64 8.05
N GLN A 152 11.34 3.01 8.17
CA GLN A 152 10.59 2.92 9.42
C GLN A 152 10.42 1.49 9.93
N ILE A 153 10.27 0.51 9.03
CA ILE A 153 9.97 -0.89 9.38
C ILE A 153 11.05 -1.88 8.90
N TYR A 154 12.13 -1.40 8.31
CA TYR A 154 13.12 -2.19 7.55
C TYR A 154 13.68 -3.41 8.29
N ASP A 155 13.87 -3.31 9.59
CA ASP A 155 14.41 -4.34 10.49
C ASP A 155 13.33 -5.04 11.32
N GLN A 156 12.04 -4.93 10.92
CA GLN A 156 10.89 -5.47 11.64
C GLN A 156 10.04 -6.38 10.74
N PRO A 157 10.51 -7.58 10.33
CA PRO A 157 9.69 -8.55 9.62
C PRO A 157 8.38 -8.84 10.38
N GLY A 158 7.30 -9.04 9.64
CA GLY A 158 5.95 -9.15 10.22
C GLY A 158 5.20 -7.80 10.32
N SER A 159 5.92 -6.66 10.19
CA SER A 159 5.28 -5.34 10.12
C SER A 159 4.46 -5.15 8.85
N CYS A 160 3.61 -4.12 8.87
CA CYS A 160 2.71 -3.80 7.78
C CYS A 160 3.26 -2.64 6.94
N LEU A 161 3.33 -2.84 5.62
CA LEU A 161 3.63 -1.81 4.64
C LEU A 161 2.35 -1.45 3.87
N PHE A 162 1.86 -0.25 4.06
CA PHE A 162 0.68 0.27 3.39
C PHE A 162 1.06 1.25 2.29
N LEU A 163 0.60 0.99 1.07
CA LEU A 163 0.91 1.77 -0.12
C LEU A 163 -0.40 2.27 -0.74
N ASP A 164 -0.66 3.58 -0.65
CA ASP A 164 -1.85 4.19 -1.23
C ASP A 164 -1.50 4.82 -2.59
N GLU A 165 -1.88 4.12 -3.66
CA GLU A 165 -1.64 4.49 -5.06
C GLU A 165 -0.16 4.81 -5.38
N PRO A 166 0.80 3.92 -5.03
CA PRO A 166 2.23 4.22 -5.09
C PRO A 166 2.76 4.41 -6.52
N THR A 167 2.00 4.02 -7.53
CA THR A 167 2.40 4.07 -8.95
C THR A 167 1.85 5.29 -9.70
N THR A 168 0.98 6.09 -9.06
CA THR A 168 0.30 7.21 -9.72
C THR A 168 1.29 8.32 -10.07
N GLY A 169 1.22 8.81 -11.33
CA GLY A 169 2.07 9.91 -11.81
C GLY A 169 3.51 9.53 -12.15
N LEU A 170 3.87 8.25 -12.10
CA LEU A 170 5.19 7.74 -12.46
C LEU A 170 5.21 7.15 -13.88
N ASP A 171 6.39 7.15 -14.49
CA ASP A 171 6.62 6.41 -15.72
C ASP A 171 6.64 4.89 -15.48
N LEU A 172 6.47 4.11 -16.54
CA LEU A 172 6.33 2.66 -16.48
C LEU A 172 7.50 1.96 -15.78
N ARG A 173 8.74 2.46 -15.96
CA ARG A 173 9.92 1.88 -15.33
C ARG A 173 9.86 1.99 -13.80
N TYR A 174 9.50 3.17 -13.31
CA TYR A 174 9.41 3.41 -11.86
C TYR A 174 8.19 2.72 -11.24
N GLN A 175 7.06 2.66 -11.95
CA GLN A 175 5.90 1.87 -11.52
C GLN A 175 6.31 0.40 -11.29
N GLN A 176 7.02 -0.19 -12.25
CA GLN A 176 7.54 -1.55 -12.15
C GLN A 176 8.46 -1.71 -10.94
N GLN A 177 9.45 -0.83 -10.77
CA GLN A 177 10.40 -0.89 -9.66
C GLN A 177 9.72 -0.83 -8.29
N ILE A 178 8.70 0.02 -8.12
CA ILE A 178 7.95 0.12 -6.87
C ILE A 178 7.19 -1.18 -6.59
N MET A 179 6.57 -1.77 -7.61
CA MET A 179 5.83 -3.01 -7.42
C MET A 179 6.75 -4.20 -7.13
N GLU A 180 7.91 -4.26 -7.78
CA GLU A 180 8.96 -5.26 -7.47
C GLU A 180 9.47 -5.09 -6.03
N LEU A 181 9.68 -3.86 -5.59
CA LEU A 181 10.09 -3.57 -4.22
C LEU A 181 9.00 -4.01 -3.22
N ALA A 182 7.74 -3.67 -3.48
CA ALA A 182 6.60 -4.10 -2.65
C ALA A 182 6.51 -5.63 -2.56
N ARG A 183 6.73 -6.35 -3.69
CA ARG A 183 6.78 -7.81 -3.73
C ARG A 183 7.93 -8.34 -2.89
N ASN A 184 9.15 -7.81 -3.07
CA ASN A 184 10.32 -8.21 -2.30
C ASN A 184 10.12 -8.05 -0.78
N PHE A 185 9.41 -6.99 -0.35
CA PHE A 185 9.06 -6.82 1.06
C PHE A 185 8.07 -7.90 1.53
N ALA A 186 7.06 -8.24 0.74
CA ALA A 186 6.19 -9.35 1.08
C ALA A 186 6.98 -10.66 1.20
N ASP A 187 7.85 -10.98 0.23
CA ASP A 187 8.71 -12.18 0.25
C ASP A 187 9.64 -12.24 1.48
N ARG A 188 10.00 -11.08 2.03
CA ARG A 188 10.78 -10.96 3.29
C ARG A 188 9.91 -11.10 4.56
N GLY A 189 8.61 -11.41 4.43
CA GLY A 189 7.71 -11.65 5.54
C GLY A 189 6.94 -10.43 6.05
N TYR A 190 6.93 -9.32 5.31
CA TYR A 190 6.07 -8.17 5.64
C TYR A 190 4.64 -8.40 5.15
N CYS A 191 3.66 -7.82 5.84
CA CYS A 191 2.28 -7.74 5.35
C CYS A 191 2.15 -6.49 4.47
N VAL A 192 2.03 -6.68 3.15
CA VAL A 192 1.94 -5.55 2.22
C VAL A 192 0.50 -5.37 1.76
N ILE A 193 -0.09 -4.19 1.97
CA ILE A 193 -1.40 -3.82 1.43
C ILE A 193 -1.22 -2.64 0.48
N CYS A 194 -1.60 -2.83 -0.78
CA CYS A 194 -1.39 -1.86 -1.83
C CYS A 194 -2.72 -1.48 -2.50
N ILE A 195 -3.12 -0.21 -2.44
CA ILE A 195 -4.21 0.30 -3.26
C ILE A 195 -3.67 0.56 -4.66
N LEU A 196 -4.29 -0.05 -5.66
CA LEU A 196 -3.90 0.07 -7.06
C LEU A 196 -5.09 0.49 -7.93
N HIS A 197 -4.80 1.12 -9.07
CA HIS A 197 -5.76 1.37 -10.13
C HIS A 197 -5.60 0.42 -11.31
N ASP A 198 -4.39 -0.06 -11.54
CA ASP A 198 -4.08 -0.97 -12.63
C ASP A 198 -4.31 -2.43 -12.20
N ILE A 199 -5.31 -3.05 -12.84
CA ILE A 199 -5.68 -4.45 -12.59
C ILE A 199 -4.55 -5.39 -13.02
N ASN A 200 -3.81 -5.05 -14.07
CA ASN A 200 -2.72 -5.88 -14.58
C ASN A 200 -1.51 -5.86 -13.64
N PHE A 201 -1.23 -4.73 -12.98
CA PHE A 201 -0.24 -4.72 -11.89
C PHE A 201 -0.70 -5.57 -10.70
N ALA A 202 -1.97 -5.44 -10.28
CA ALA A 202 -2.49 -6.28 -9.21
C ALA A 202 -2.42 -7.77 -9.57
N SER A 203 -2.82 -8.12 -10.80
CA SER A 203 -2.77 -9.49 -11.32
C SER A 203 -1.36 -10.10 -11.27
N ARG A 204 -0.34 -9.27 -11.55
CA ARG A 204 1.04 -9.74 -11.68
C ARG A 204 1.77 -9.84 -10.34
N PHE A 205 1.51 -8.94 -9.41
CA PHE A 205 2.32 -8.79 -8.19
C PHE A 205 1.64 -9.27 -6.92
N ALA A 206 0.30 -9.30 -6.88
CA ALA A 206 -0.42 -9.64 -5.66
C ALA A 206 -0.62 -11.15 -5.50
N ASP A 207 -0.56 -11.60 -4.24
CA ASP A 207 -1.01 -12.95 -3.85
C ASP A 207 -2.53 -13.00 -3.76
N HIS A 208 -3.12 -11.91 -3.26
CA HIS A 208 -4.57 -11.76 -3.15
C HIS A 208 -5.03 -10.40 -3.66
N ILE A 209 -6.21 -10.38 -4.25
CA ILE A 209 -6.89 -9.17 -4.71
C ILE A 209 -8.20 -9.05 -3.95
N LEU A 210 -8.43 -7.88 -3.34
CA LEU A 210 -9.71 -7.47 -2.76
C LEU A 210 -10.39 -6.48 -3.69
N LEU A 211 -11.56 -6.85 -4.23
CA LEU A 211 -12.40 -5.94 -5.02
C LEU A 211 -13.44 -5.26 -4.13
N LEU A 212 -13.44 -3.93 -4.15
CA LEU A 212 -14.39 -3.09 -3.42
C LEU A 212 -15.33 -2.35 -4.36
N LYS A 213 -16.61 -2.30 -4.00
CA LYS A 213 -17.63 -1.50 -4.67
C LYS A 213 -18.59 -0.91 -3.64
N HIS A 214 -18.80 0.41 -3.68
CA HIS A 214 -19.72 1.13 -2.79
C HIS A 214 -19.60 0.81 -1.30
N GLY A 215 -18.34 0.59 -0.84
CA GLY A 215 -18.01 0.27 0.55
C GLY A 215 -18.17 -1.20 0.93
N GLU A 216 -18.52 -2.07 -0.01
CA GLU A 216 -18.70 -3.50 0.21
C GLU A 216 -17.62 -4.32 -0.50
N LYS A 217 -17.32 -5.49 0.04
CA LYS A 217 -16.47 -6.47 -0.61
C LYS A 217 -17.28 -7.19 -1.70
N VAL A 218 -16.86 -7.04 -2.96
CA VAL A 218 -17.40 -7.83 -4.07
C VAL A 218 -16.86 -9.25 -3.97
N THR A 219 -15.53 -9.39 -3.96
CA THR A 219 -14.84 -10.67 -3.80
C THR A 219 -13.42 -10.45 -3.29
N MET A 220 -12.79 -11.52 -2.80
CA MET A 220 -11.37 -11.57 -2.46
C MET A 220 -10.85 -12.98 -2.71
N GLY A 221 -9.65 -13.09 -3.27
CA GLY A 221 -8.99 -14.36 -3.57
C GLY A 221 -7.70 -14.14 -4.34
N SER A 222 -7.12 -15.22 -4.84
CA SER A 222 -5.98 -15.15 -5.76
C SER A 222 -6.37 -14.41 -7.05
N PRO A 223 -5.39 -13.85 -7.77
CA PRO A 223 -5.68 -13.17 -9.04
C PRO A 223 -6.48 -14.03 -10.03
N LEU A 224 -6.21 -15.34 -10.11
CA LEU A 224 -6.93 -16.27 -11.00
C LEU A 224 -8.41 -16.45 -10.60
N GLU A 225 -8.71 -16.42 -9.30
CA GLU A 225 -10.09 -16.55 -8.81
C GLU A 225 -10.88 -15.25 -8.99
N VAL A 226 -10.22 -14.10 -8.79
CA VAL A 226 -10.86 -12.79 -8.74
C VAL A 226 -11.02 -12.17 -10.12
N ILE A 227 -10.03 -12.35 -11.01
CA ILE A 227 -10.00 -11.70 -12.33
C ILE A 227 -10.77 -12.53 -13.35
N ASN A 228 -12.05 -12.22 -13.51
CA ASN A 228 -12.92 -12.74 -14.56
C ASN A 228 -13.79 -11.61 -15.10
N CYS A 229 -14.45 -11.87 -16.25
CA CYS A 229 -15.26 -10.83 -16.91
C CYS A 229 -16.40 -10.32 -16.05
N ASP A 230 -17.03 -11.20 -15.26
CA ASP A 230 -18.19 -10.86 -14.45
C ASP A 230 -17.80 -9.99 -13.25
N THR A 231 -16.77 -10.38 -12.49
CA THR A 231 -16.30 -9.60 -11.32
C THR A 231 -15.76 -8.23 -11.73
N ILE A 232 -15.05 -8.14 -12.86
CA ILE A 232 -14.56 -6.85 -13.38
C ILE A 232 -15.72 -6.00 -13.85
N HIS A 233 -16.69 -6.57 -14.57
CA HIS A 233 -17.89 -5.83 -14.98
C HIS A 233 -18.71 -5.38 -13.77
N GLU A 234 -18.91 -6.25 -12.80
CA GLU A 234 -19.61 -5.90 -11.56
C GLU A 234 -18.92 -4.76 -10.83
N THR A 235 -17.60 -4.83 -10.65
CA THR A 235 -16.84 -3.86 -9.84
C THR A 235 -16.70 -2.50 -10.55
N PHE A 236 -16.35 -2.51 -11.84
CA PHE A 236 -15.94 -1.31 -12.58
C PHE A 236 -16.97 -0.83 -13.60
N GLY A 237 -18.00 -1.64 -13.91
CA GLY A 237 -19.01 -1.32 -14.93
C GLY A 237 -18.48 -1.41 -16.37
N VAL A 238 -17.31 -2.02 -16.59
CA VAL A 238 -16.64 -2.10 -17.89
C VAL A 238 -16.61 -3.55 -18.38
N LYS A 239 -16.95 -3.77 -19.64
CA LYS A 239 -16.75 -5.07 -20.30
C LYS A 239 -15.27 -5.23 -20.64
N VAL A 240 -14.73 -6.40 -20.41
CA VAL A 240 -13.32 -6.72 -20.67
C VAL A 240 -13.17 -8.01 -21.47
N LYS A 241 -12.03 -8.15 -22.13
CA LYS A 241 -11.53 -9.43 -22.65
C LYS A 241 -10.35 -9.85 -21.81
N LEU A 242 -10.27 -11.13 -21.51
CA LEU A 242 -9.13 -11.74 -20.84
C LEU A 242 -8.25 -12.40 -21.88
N MET A 243 -6.96 -12.12 -21.85
CA MET A 243 -5.99 -12.68 -22.77
C MET A 243 -4.92 -13.41 -21.98
N ALA A 244 -4.77 -14.71 -22.24
CA ALA A 244 -3.63 -15.47 -21.74
C ALA A 244 -2.36 -14.96 -22.43
N CYS A 245 -1.30 -14.74 -21.65
CA CYS A 245 -0.02 -14.28 -22.17
C CYS A 245 1.08 -15.22 -21.65
N GLU A 246 1.96 -15.67 -22.54
CA GLU A 246 3.07 -16.54 -22.18
C GLU A 246 3.99 -15.84 -21.17
N GLY A 247 4.39 -16.56 -20.13
CA GLY A 247 5.20 -16.01 -19.03
C GLY A 247 4.42 -15.27 -17.93
N PHE A 248 3.09 -15.20 -18.03
CA PHE A 248 2.23 -14.65 -16.97
C PHE A 248 1.34 -15.75 -16.38
N SER A 249 1.29 -15.84 -15.06
CA SER A 249 0.42 -16.77 -14.35
C SER A 249 -1.06 -16.40 -14.41
N CYS A 250 -1.37 -15.13 -14.70
CA CYS A 250 -2.72 -14.59 -14.76
C CYS A 250 -3.00 -13.93 -16.11
N PRO A 251 -4.26 -13.93 -16.57
CA PRO A 251 -4.61 -13.29 -17.83
C PRO A 251 -4.48 -11.77 -17.74
N LEU A 252 -4.13 -11.13 -18.85
CA LEU A 252 -4.21 -9.69 -19.02
C LEU A 252 -5.66 -9.27 -19.19
N VAL A 253 -6.01 -8.19 -18.51
CA VAL A 253 -7.33 -7.56 -18.60
C VAL A 253 -7.27 -6.44 -19.63
N ILE A 254 -8.03 -6.60 -20.72
CA ILE A 254 -8.11 -5.61 -21.82
C ILE A 254 -9.53 -5.07 -21.85
N PRO A 255 -9.74 -3.75 -21.64
CA PRO A 255 -11.06 -3.16 -21.80
C PRO A 255 -11.60 -3.45 -23.20
N ALA A 256 -12.81 -4.00 -23.29
CA ALA A 256 -13.50 -4.15 -24.56
C ALA A 256 -14.03 -2.78 -24.99
N SER A 257 -13.73 -2.35 -26.23
CA SER A 257 -14.32 -1.14 -26.77
C SER A 257 -15.84 -1.24 -26.75
N SER A 258 -16.50 -0.27 -26.14
CA SER A 258 -17.95 -0.08 -26.23
C SER A 258 -18.32 0.55 -27.57
N ILE A 259 -17.72 0.08 -28.67
CA ILE A 259 -18.19 0.46 -30.02
C ILE A 259 -19.35 -0.48 -30.29
N ALA A 260 -20.55 0.01 -30.02
CA ALA A 260 -21.77 -0.46 -30.62
C ALA A 260 -22.01 0.30 -31.90
#